data_ec3293e86ba4941e45dd757a078f0188
#
_entry.id   ec3293e86ba4941e45dd757a078f0188
#
_cell.length_a   1.000
_cell.length_b   1.000
_cell.length_c   1.000
_cell.angle_alpha   90.00
_cell.angle_beta   90.00
_cell.angle_gamma   90.00
#
_symmetry.space_group_name_H-M   'P 1'
#
loop_
_entity.id
_entity.type
_entity.pdbx_description
1 polymer ?
#
loop_
_entity_poly.entity_id
_entity_poly.type
_entity_poly.pdbx_seq_one_letter_code
_entity_poly.pdbx_strand_id
1 'polypeptide(L)'
;TLIPAIEAGFVDSVYCFGSELGMERYVSSRADVFPVGADGNLRSNRALAQVAGQYACDLFVGGTLQIDAEGNSSTATKDRITGFGGAPNMGADARGRRHDTPAWLRAGREAGDSLRGRKLVVQMVQTHQPNGAPSFVERLDAFDLAASAGFALPPVMIYGDDVSHVITERGVANLLRCRSPQEREAALRAVAC
;
A
#
# COMPACT_ATOMS: atom_id res chain seq x y z
N THR A 1 -13.31 -2.56 11.37
CA THR A 1 -13.01 -4.00 11.41
C THR A 1 -13.46 -4.70 10.14
N LEU A 2 -12.89 -5.85 9.78
CA LEU A 2 -13.32 -6.66 8.64
C LEU A 2 -14.55 -7.53 8.94
N ILE A 3 -14.98 -7.62 10.18
CA ILE A 3 -16.09 -8.50 10.60
C ILE A 3 -17.33 -8.34 9.72
N PRO A 4 -17.87 -7.13 9.48
CA PRO A 4 -19.07 -6.99 8.65
C PRO A 4 -18.89 -7.51 7.21
N ALA A 5 -17.70 -7.35 6.65
CA ALA A 5 -17.40 -7.83 5.29
C ALA A 5 -17.29 -9.37 5.23
N ILE A 6 -16.73 -9.97 6.28
CA ILE A 6 -16.66 -11.44 6.42
C ILE A 6 -18.06 -12.01 6.60
N GLU A 7 -18.87 -11.43 7.49
CA GLU A 7 -20.24 -11.89 7.74
C GLU A 7 -21.16 -11.72 6.52
N ALA A 8 -20.89 -10.71 5.70
CA ALA A 8 -21.60 -10.50 4.43
C ALA A 8 -21.10 -11.42 3.29
N GLY A 9 -20.10 -12.27 3.53
CA GLY A 9 -19.55 -13.18 2.52
C GLY A 9 -18.70 -12.51 1.44
N PHE A 10 -18.19 -11.30 1.70
CA PHE A 10 -17.28 -10.62 0.76
C PHE A 10 -15.82 -11.03 0.93
N VAL A 11 -15.51 -11.75 2.01
CA VAL A 11 -14.15 -12.19 2.32
C VAL A 11 -14.16 -13.67 2.63
N ASP A 12 -13.47 -14.43 1.81
CA ASP A 12 -13.39 -15.90 1.94
C ASP A 12 -12.23 -16.34 2.82
N SER A 13 -11.13 -15.57 2.81
CA SER A 13 -9.93 -15.94 3.55
C SER A 13 -9.09 -14.72 3.92
N VAL A 14 -8.53 -14.72 5.13
CA VAL A 14 -7.65 -13.67 5.64
C VAL A 14 -6.33 -14.28 6.09
N TYR A 15 -5.24 -13.83 5.51
CA TYR A 15 -3.88 -14.18 5.91
C TYR A 15 -3.25 -13.00 6.64
N CYS A 16 -3.02 -13.13 7.94
CA CYS A 16 -2.51 -12.06 8.78
C CYS A 16 -1.48 -12.56 9.80
N PHE A 17 -0.68 -11.66 10.34
CA PHE A 17 0.26 -11.95 11.43
C PHE A 17 -0.41 -12.03 12.79
N GLY A 18 -1.55 -11.48 12.90
CA GLY A 18 -2.36 -11.35 14.09
C GLY A 18 -3.69 -10.73 13.71
N SER A 19 -4.54 -10.50 14.67
CA SER A 19 -5.82 -9.84 14.47
C SER A 19 -5.76 -8.36 14.84
N GLU A 20 -6.71 -7.59 14.38
CA GLU A 20 -6.97 -6.26 14.93
C GLU A 20 -7.40 -6.38 16.39
N LEU A 21 -7.04 -5.40 17.21
CA LEU A 21 -7.49 -5.33 18.61
C LEU A 21 -9.02 -5.51 18.70
N GLY A 22 -9.44 -6.44 19.53
CA GLY A 22 -10.85 -6.76 19.74
C GLY A 22 -11.41 -7.80 18.78
N MET A 23 -10.62 -8.35 17.87
CA MET A 23 -11.04 -9.43 16.96
C MET A 23 -10.61 -10.84 17.43
N GLU A 24 -9.90 -10.97 18.52
CA GLU A 24 -9.26 -12.22 18.95
C GLU A 24 -10.27 -13.39 19.09
N ARG A 25 -11.44 -13.13 19.69
CA ARG A 25 -12.51 -14.12 19.80
C ARG A 25 -13.09 -14.50 18.46
N TYR A 26 -13.31 -13.50 17.60
CA TYR A 26 -13.87 -13.72 16.29
C TYR A 26 -12.91 -14.56 15.44
N VAL A 27 -11.64 -14.20 15.39
CA VAL A 27 -10.59 -14.94 14.69
C VAL A 27 -10.53 -16.38 15.15
N SER A 28 -10.55 -16.63 16.48
CA SER A 28 -10.52 -17.98 17.06
C SER A 28 -11.74 -18.81 16.71
N SER A 29 -12.88 -18.19 16.43
CA SER A 29 -14.13 -18.87 16.07
C SER A 29 -14.29 -19.12 14.56
N ARG A 30 -13.43 -18.56 13.73
CA ARG A 30 -13.54 -18.54 12.26
C ARG A 30 -12.31 -19.12 11.57
N ALA A 31 -11.93 -20.36 11.93
CA ALA A 31 -10.83 -21.07 11.28
C ALA A 31 -11.08 -21.34 9.78
N ASP A 32 -12.32 -21.24 9.33
CA ASP A 32 -12.73 -21.25 7.93
C ASP A 32 -12.22 -20.05 7.14
N VAL A 33 -12.14 -18.89 7.79
CA VAL A 33 -11.71 -17.62 7.18
C VAL A 33 -10.26 -17.28 7.53
N PHE A 34 -9.82 -17.63 8.74
CA PHE A 34 -8.48 -17.35 9.26
C PHE A 34 -7.66 -18.65 9.32
N PRO A 35 -6.89 -18.99 8.28
CA PRO A 35 -6.13 -20.25 8.27
C PRO A 35 -5.16 -20.35 9.43
N VAL A 36 -5.22 -21.47 10.15
CA VAL A 36 -4.39 -21.79 11.29
C VAL A 36 -3.48 -22.96 10.92
N GLY A 37 -2.22 -22.90 11.33
CA GLY A 37 -1.30 -24.02 11.12
C GLY A 37 -1.47 -25.15 12.12
N ALA A 38 -0.77 -26.25 11.91
CA ALA A 38 -0.77 -27.40 12.82
C ALA A 38 -0.28 -27.04 14.24
N ASP A 39 0.45 -25.94 14.38
CA ASP A 39 0.91 -25.38 15.65
C ASP A 39 -0.12 -24.45 16.33
N GLY A 40 -1.32 -24.35 15.78
CA GLY A 40 -2.39 -23.49 16.31
C GLY A 40 -2.23 -21.99 16.04
N ASN A 41 -1.18 -21.57 15.36
CA ASN A 41 -0.95 -20.15 15.07
C ASN A 41 -1.55 -19.75 13.73
N LEU A 42 -2.03 -18.49 13.66
CA LEU A 42 -2.46 -17.86 12.41
C LEU A 42 -1.34 -17.90 11.36
N ARG A 43 -1.71 -18.14 10.14
CA ARG A 43 -0.76 -18.14 9.04
C ARG A 43 -0.68 -16.77 8.36
N SER A 44 0.54 -16.27 8.33
CA SER A 44 0.92 -15.19 7.45
C SER A 44 1.83 -15.76 6.37
N ASN A 45 1.41 -15.69 5.15
CA ASN A 45 2.22 -16.16 4.04
C ASN A 45 3.03 -15.01 3.44
N ARG A 46 3.92 -14.42 4.25
CA ARG A 46 4.72 -13.27 3.83
C ARG A 46 5.58 -13.58 2.62
N ALA A 47 6.21 -14.74 2.57
CA ALA A 47 7.02 -15.14 1.42
C ALA A 47 6.16 -15.29 0.17
N LEU A 48 5.01 -15.94 0.27
CA LEU A 48 4.06 -16.05 -0.84
C LEU A 48 3.49 -14.68 -1.21
N ALA A 49 3.17 -13.83 -0.26
CA ALA A 49 2.67 -12.47 -0.52
C ALA A 49 3.71 -11.60 -1.23
N GLN A 50 4.99 -11.72 -0.87
CA GLN A 50 6.06 -11.01 -1.58
C GLN A 50 6.23 -11.49 -3.01
N VAL A 51 6.12 -12.79 -3.25
CA VAL A 51 6.25 -13.38 -4.59
C VAL A 51 4.95 -13.27 -5.36
N ALA A 52 3.85 -13.75 -4.80
CA ALA A 52 2.54 -13.79 -5.46
C ALA A 52 1.82 -12.45 -5.43
N GLY A 53 2.10 -11.58 -4.48
CA GLY A 53 1.53 -10.24 -4.41
C GLY A 53 1.80 -9.41 -5.66
N GLN A 54 2.93 -9.65 -6.33
CA GLN A 54 3.25 -9.02 -7.61
C GLN A 54 2.42 -9.56 -8.77
N TYR A 55 1.89 -10.77 -8.65
CA TYR A 55 1.22 -11.48 -9.75
C TYR A 55 -0.27 -11.68 -9.51
N ALA A 56 -0.70 -11.72 -8.27
CA ALA A 56 -2.07 -12.10 -7.90
C ALA A 56 -2.85 -11.03 -7.11
N CYS A 57 -2.19 -9.98 -6.65
CA CYS A 57 -2.85 -8.92 -5.91
C CYS A 57 -3.45 -7.88 -6.87
N ASP A 58 -4.77 -7.78 -6.90
CA ASP A 58 -5.49 -6.81 -7.74
C ASP A 58 -5.60 -5.44 -7.08
N LEU A 59 -5.65 -5.39 -5.76
CA LEU A 59 -5.75 -4.17 -4.97
C LEU A 59 -4.75 -4.18 -3.83
N PHE A 60 -3.95 -3.14 -3.75
CA PHE A 60 -3.12 -2.83 -2.60
C PHE A 60 -3.62 -1.54 -1.93
N VAL A 61 -3.83 -1.58 -0.64
CA VAL A 61 -4.17 -0.40 0.16
C VAL A 61 -3.11 -0.23 1.24
N GLY A 62 -2.39 0.87 1.19
CA GLY A 62 -1.33 1.20 2.15
C GLY A 62 -1.57 2.53 2.84
N GLY A 63 -1.27 2.59 4.14
CA GLY A 63 -1.12 3.85 4.86
C GLY A 63 0.28 4.42 4.63
N THR A 64 0.40 5.72 4.44
CA THR A 64 1.68 6.40 4.26
C THR A 64 1.77 7.63 5.16
N LEU A 65 2.97 8.12 5.41
CA LEU A 65 3.21 9.31 6.22
C LEU A 65 3.34 10.57 5.38
N GLN A 66 3.95 10.45 4.21
CA GLN A 66 4.16 11.59 3.30
C GLN A 66 3.93 11.18 1.86
N ILE A 67 3.43 12.11 1.08
CA ILE A 67 3.29 12.04 -0.38
C ILE A 67 3.82 13.35 -0.97
N ASP A 68 4.57 13.25 -2.06
CA ASP A 68 5.06 14.42 -2.79
C ASP A 68 4.20 14.80 -4.00
N ALA A 69 4.61 15.87 -4.69
CA ALA A 69 3.90 16.40 -5.85
C ALA A 69 3.84 15.41 -7.04
N GLU A 70 4.75 14.44 -7.10
CA GLU A 70 4.77 13.39 -8.12
C GLU A 70 3.94 12.17 -7.72
N GLY A 71 3.49 12.10 -6.46
CA GLY A 71 2.75 10.98 -5.90
C GLY A 71 3.65 9.89 -5.30
N ASN A 72 4.94 10.14 -5.16
CA ASN A 72 5.83 9.26 -4.41
C ASN A 72 5.40 9.25 -2.94
N SER A 73 5.45 8.10 -2.30
CA SER A 73 4.99 7.96 -0.92
C SER A 73 6.00 7.28 -0.03
N SER A 74 6.11 7.76 1.22
CA SER A 74 7.01 7.23 2.22
C SER A 74 6.29 6.91 3.52
N THR A 75 6.59 5.73 4.08
CA THR A 75 6.17 5.32 5.42
C THR A 75 7.20 5.68 6.49
N ALA A 76 8.25 6.39 6.11
CA ALA A 76 9.28 6.92 7.00
C ALA A 76 9.40 8.43 6.82
N THR A 77 9.62 9.13 7.93
CA THR A 77 10.04 10.53 7.99
C THR A 77 11.29 10.61 8.84
N LYS A 78 11.87 11.81 8.97
CA LYS A 78 13.02 12.01 9.85
C LYS A 78 12.79 11.50 11.27
N ASP A 79 11.57 11.67 11.80
CA ASP A 79 11.27 11.43 13.22
C ASP A 79 10.31 10.24 13.43
N ARG A 80 9.83 9.60 12.36
CA ARG A 80 8.80 8.56 12.48
C ARG A 80 8.93 7.50 11.40
N ILE A 81 8.72 6.25 11.81
CA ILE A 81 8.55 5.12 10.90
C ILE A 81 7.21 4.47 11.24
N THR A 82 6.37 4.25 10.23
CA THR A 82 5.20 3.36 10.33
C THR A 82 5.46 2.07 9.56
N GLY A 83 4.63 1.06 9.77
CA GLY A 83 4.84 -0.25 9.19
C GLY A 83 5.10 -0.19 7.66
N PHE A 84 6.27 -0.60 7.26
CA PHE A 84 6.73 -0.58 5.86
C PHE A 84 6.59 -1.94 5.16
N GLY A 85 5.82 -2.84 5.74
CA GLY A 85 5.64 -4.18 5.17
C GLY A 85 4.92 -4.20 3.81
N GLY A 86 4.11 -3.19 3.53
CA GLY A 86 3.38 -3.08 2.27
C GLY A 86 4.26 -2.75 1.08
N ALA A 87 5.16 -1.79 1.20
CA ALA A 87 6.01 -1.37 0.09
C ALA A 87 6.90 -2.51 -0.48
N PRO A 88 7.58 -3.33 0.35
CA PRO A 88 8.27 -4.52 -0.15
C PRO A 88 7.35 -5.53 -0.85
N ASN A 89 6.12 -5.69 -0.38
CA ASN A 89 5.14 -6.57 -1.01
C ASN A 89 4.71 -6.07 -2.41
N MET A 90 4.86 -4.79 -2.66
CA MET A 90 4.68 -4.21 -3.99
C MET A 90 5.91 -4.40 -4.89
N GLY A 91 7.01 -4.91 -4.37
CA GLY A 91 8.27 -5.01 -5.08
C GLY A 91 8.98 -3.67 -5.30
N ALA A 92 8.54 -2.62 -4.60
CA ALA A 92 9.20 -1.32 -4.65
C ALA A 92 10.52 -1.32 -3.88
N ASP A 93 11.46 -0.49 -4.30
CA ASP A 93 12.72 -0.23 -3.61
C ASP A 93 13.10 1.25 -3.68
N ALA A 94 14.24 1.60 -3.05
CA ALA A 94 14.70 2.99 -3.00
C ALA A 94 15.15 3.55 -4.36
N ARG A 95 15.33 2.73 -5.37
CA ARG A 95 15.85 3.11 -6.69
C ARG A 95 14.83 3.07 -7.80
N GLY A 96 13.62 2.65 -7.50
CA GLY A 96 12.56 2.56 -8.47
C GLY A 96 11.57 1.45 -8.19
N ARG A 97 10.71 1.20 -9.12
CA ARG A 97 9.63 0.22 -9.03
C ARG A 97 10.03 -1.14 -9.57
N ARG A 98 9.37 -2.18 -9.09
CA ARG A 98 9.67 -3.55 -9.47
C ARG A 98 8.46 -4.43 -9.69
N HIS A 99 7.26 -3.96 -9.43
CA HIS A 99 6.08 -4.83 -9.45
C HIS A 99 5.42 -4.97 -10.82
N ASP A 100 5.81 -4.17 -11.80
CA ASP A 100 5.38 -4.32 -13.20
C ASP A 100 6.27 -5.32 -13.94
N THR A 101 6.26 -6.57 -13.50
CA THR A 101 7.05 -7.59 -14.19
C THR A 101 6.40 -8.00 -15.52
N PRO A 102 7.20 -8.45 -16.52
CA PRO A 102 6.64 -8.99 -17.77
C PRO A 102 5.66 -10.15 -17.54
N ALA A 103 5.89 -10.96 -16.51
CA ALA A 103 5.00 -12.06 -16.16
C ALA A 103 3.64 -11.56 -15.65
N TRP A 104 3.62 -10.53 -14.80
CA TRP A 104 2.40 -9.89 -14.30
C TRP A 104 1.59 -9.25 -15.43
N LEU A 105 2.29 -8.51 -16.32
CA LEU A 105 1.66 -7.90 -17.48
C LEU A 105 1.07 -8.94 -18.47
N ARG A 106 1.76 -10.07 -18.65
CA ARG A 106 1.23 -11.18 -19.47
C ARG A 106 -0.02 -11.79 -18.83
N ALA A 107 0.02 -12.10 -17.55
CA ALA A 107 -1.13 -12.67 -16.85
C ALA A 107 -2.38 -11.78 -16.97
N GLY A 108 -2.21 -10.45 -16.92
CA GLY A 108 -3.29 -9.51 -17.14
C GLY A 108 -3.87 -9.57 -18.54
N ARG A 109 -3.01 -9.69 -19.56
CA ARG A 109 -3.46 -9.79 -20.96
C ARG A 109 -4.15 -11.12 -21.26
N GLU A 110 -3.61 -12.22 -20.77
CA GLU A 110 -4.11 -13.58 -21.01
C GLU A 110 -5.43 -13.84 -20.29
N ALA A 111 -5.70 -13.16 -19.21
CA ALA A 111 -6.95 -13.28 -18.47
C ALA A 111 -8.16 -12.67 -19.20
N GLY A 112 -7.95 -11.89 -20.25
CA GLY A 112 -9.03 -11.21 -20.98
C GLY A 112 -9.77 -10.16 -20.14
N ASP A 113 -9.44 -9.99 -18.89
CA ASP A 113 -9.99 -9.01 -17.98
C ASP A 113 -9.07 -7.79 -17.93
N SER A 114 -9.62 -6.64 -18.21
CA SER A 114 -8.89 -5.38 -18.25
C SER A 114 -8.30 -4.96 -16.90
N LEU A 115 -8.79 -5.51 -15.80
CA LEU A 115 -8.32 -5.19 -14.45
C LEU A 115 -7.16 -6.08 -14.00
N ARG A 116 -7.12 -7.32 -14.44
CA ARG A 116 -6.01 -8.22 -14.11
C ARG A 116 -4.73 -7.74 -14.76
N GLY A 117 -3.66 -7.67 -14.01
CA GLY A 117 -2.42 -7.05 -14.46
C GLY A 117 -2.41 -5.52 -14.37
N ARG A 118 -3.48 -4.93 -13.84
CA ARG A 118 -3.56 -3.50 -13.51
C ARG A 118 -3.81 -3.36 -12.01
N LYS A 119 -2.77 -3.59 -11.26
CA LYS A 119 -2.84 -3.44 -9.82
C LYS A 119 -3.31 -2.04 -9.44
N LEU A 120 -4.36 -1.96 -8.64
CA LEU A 120 -4.77 -0.72 -7.99
C LEU A 120 -3.91 -0.52 -6.75
N VAL A 121 -3.14 0.54 -6.73
CA VAL A 121 -2.29 0.93 -5.61
C VAL A 121 -2.87 2.18 -4.99
N VAL A 122 -3.51 2.01 -3.85
CA VAL A 122 -4.18 3.07 -3.11
C VAL A 122 -3.31 3.47 -1.92
N GLN A 123 -2.97 4.72 -1.83
CA GLN A 123 -2.31 5.30 -0.66
C GLN A 123 -3.30 6.09 0.18
N MET A 124 -3.38 5.76 1.45
CA MET A 124 -4.18 6.48 2.43
C MET A 124 -3.27 7.37 3.27
N VAL A 125 -3.58 8.64 3.36
CA VAL A 125 -2.80 9.62 4.11
C VAL A 125 -3.71 10.70 4.70
N GLN A 126 -3.44 11.10 5.93
CA GLN A 126 -4.04 12.32 6.49
C GLN A 126 -3.32 13.53 5.91
N THR A 127 -4.02 14.64 5.69
CA THR A 127 -3.39 15.87 5.15
C THR A 127 -2.33 16.43 6.08
N HIS A 128 -2.46 16.18 7.39
CA HIS A 128 -1.50 16.59 8.41
C HIS A 128 -1.15 15.44 9.35
N GLN A 129 0.09 15.43 9.78
CA GLN A 129 0.57 14.56 10.85
C GLN A 129 -0.04 14.98 12.20
N PRO A 130 -0.05 14.10 13.23
CA PRO A 130 -0.55 14.44 14.57
C PRO A 130 0.15 15.65 15.22
N ASN A 131 1.37 15.94 14.84
CA ASN A 131 2.15 17.10 15.29
C ASN A 131 1.84 18.39 14.48
N GLY A 132 0.90 18.35 13.56
CA GLY A 132 0.51 19.47 12.70
C GLY A 132 1.39 19.65 11.46
N ALA A 133 2.44 18.86 11.27
CA ALA A 133 3.26 18.94 10.07
C ALA A 133 2.47 18.44 8.83
N PRO A 134 2.64 19.07 7.66
CA PRO A 134 1.96 18.59 6.46
C PRO A 134 2.46 17.21 6.03
N SER A 135 1.54 16.38 5.58
CA SER A 135 1.87 15.08 4.97
C SER A 135 2.17 15.20 3.47
N PHE A 136 1.68 16.26 2.85
CA PHE A 136 2.04 16.57 1.47
C PHE A 136 3.28 17.46 1.46
N VAL A 137 4.31 17.01 0.74
CA VAL A 137 5.61 17.66 0.63
C VAL A 137 5.95 17.92 -0.83
N GLU A 138 6.91 18.79 -1.08
CA GLU A 138 7.27 19.13 -2.44
C GLU A 138 7.97 17.97 -3.16
N ARG A 139 8.91 17.31 -2.47
CA ARG A 139 9.68 16.20 -3.02
C ARG A 139 10.04 15.17 -1.96
N LEU A 140 9.97 13.90 -2.32
CA LEU A 140 10.49 12.78 -1.55
C LEU A 140 11.63 12.12 -2.30
N ASP A 141 12.73 11.90 -1.57
CA ASP A 141 13.87 11.11 -2.04
C ASP A 141 14.33 10.19 -0.92
N ALA A 142 14.42 8.89 -1.22
CA ALA A 142 14.75 7.89 -0.22
C ALA A 142 16.18 8.02 0.33
N PHE A 143 17.12 8.48 -0.50
CA PHE A 143 18.51 8.67 -0.10
C PHE A 143 18.69 9.92 0.75
N ASP A 144 18.03 11.03 0.36
CA ASP A 144 18.02 12.26 1.14
C ASP A 144 17.37 12.02 2.50
N LEU A 145 16.28 11.24 2.53
CA LEU A 145 15.62 10.86 3.78
C LEU A 145 16.54 10.02 4.67
N ALA A 146 17.22 9.02 4.10
CA ALA A 146 18.16 8.20 4.85
C ALA A 146 19.28 9.05 5.47
N ALA A 147 19.88 9.94 4.68
CA ALA A 147 20.94 10.82 5.15
C ALA A 147 20.47 11.74 6.28
N SER A 148 19.30 12.36 6.14
CA SER A 148 18.76 13.30 7.13
C SER A 148 18.26 12.62 8.42
N ALA A 149 17.78 11.38 8.32
CA ALA A 149 17.27 10.61 9.45
C ALA A 149 18.31 9.70 10.12
N GLY A 150 19.51 9.60 9.52
CA GLY A 150 20.57 8.72 10.03
C GLY A 150 20.28 7.23 9.79
N PHE A 151 19.52 6.88 8.77
CA PHE A 151 19.25 5.50 8.41
C PHE A 151 20.48 4.87 7.73
N ALA A 152 20.81 3.64 8.10
CA ALA A 152 21.91 2.91 7.46
C ALA A 152 21.64 2.58 5.97
N LEU A 153 20.37 2.46 5.61
CA LEU A 153 19.91 2.17 4.25
C LEU A 153 18.73 3.07 3.89
N PRO A 154 18.57 3.43 2.60
CA PRO A 154 17.41 4.18 2.16
C PRO A 154 16.12 3.39 2.44
N PRO A 155 15.04 4.03 2.94
CA PRO A 155 13.77 3.37 3.12
C PRO A 155 13.15 2.99 1.79
N VAL A 156 12.38 1.90 1.80
CA VAL A 156 11.58 1.51 0.64
C VAL A 156 10.40 2.46 0.50
N MET A 157 10.19 2.98 -0.71
CA MET A 157 9.11 3.88 -1.07
C MET A 157 8.24 3.26 -2.17
N ILE A 158 6.99 3.71 -2.27
CA ILE A 158 6.13 3.44 -3.42
C ILE A 158 6.14 4.69 -4.29
N TYR A 159 6.54 4.53 -5.53
CA TYR A 159 6.72 5.64 -6.46
C TYR A 159 5.41 6.03 -7.15
N GLY A 160 5.28 7.31 -7.47
CA GLY A 160 4.06 7.90 -7.99
C GLY A 160 3.52 7.25 -9.25
N ASP A 161 4.39 6.79 -10.14
CA ASP A 161 4.00 6.06 -11.35
C ASP A 161 3.18 4.80 -11.07
N ASP A 162 3.37 4.20 -9.90
CA ASP A 162 2.68 2.99 -9.49
C ASP A 162 1.42 3.28 -8.67
N VAL A 163 1.29 4.49 -8.14
CA VAL A 163 0.12 4.89 -7.35
C VAL A 163 -1.06 5.19 -8.26
N SER A 164 -2.14 4.48 -8.05
CA SER A 164 -3.39 4.66 -8.80
C SER A 164 -4.33 5.68 -8.14
N HIS A 165 -4.39 5.69 -6.82
CA HIS A 165 -5.28 6.55 -6.05
C HIS A 165 -4.60 7.04 -4.77
N VAL A 166 -4.92 8.26 -4.39
CA VAL A 166 -4.61 8.82 -3.07
C VAL A 166 -5.90 9.19 -2.38
N ILE A 167 -6.08 8.70 -1.14
CA ILE A 167 -7.26 8.96 -0.31
C ILE A 167 -6.84 9.76 0.91
N THR A 168 -7.51 10.86 1.14
CA THR A 168 -7.39 11.68 2.34
C THR A 168 -8.76 11.89 2.97
N GLU A 169 -8.81 12.55 4.12
CA GLU A 169 -10.07 13.01 4.72
C GLU A 169 -10.79 14.09 3.89
N ARG A 170 -10.10 14.64 2.86
CA ARG A 170 -10.65 15.65 1.95
C ARG A 170 -11.24 15.06 0.68
N GLY A 171 -10.80 13.86 0.29
CA GLY A 171 -11.31 13.24 -0.92
C GLY A 171 -10.42 12.17 -1.51
N VAL A 172 -10.67 11.87 -2.78
CA VAL A 172 -9.96 10.84 -3.54
C VAL A 172 -9.37 11.44 -4.82
N ALA A 173 -8.06 11.39 -4.95
CA ALA A 173 -7.37 11.66 -6.20
C ALA A 173 -7.25 10.37 -7.03
N ASN A 174 -7.90 10.33 -8.19
CA ASN A 174 -7.77 9.21 -9.13
C ASN A 174 -6.69 9.52 -10.17
N LEU A 175 -5.49 9.01 -9.93
CA LEU A 175 -4.32 9.30 -10.76
C LEU A 175 -4.30 8.55 -12.08
N LEU A 176 -5.09 7.48 -12.21
CA LEU A 176 -5.25 6.75 -13.48
C LEU A 176 -5.96 7.56 -14.56
N ARG A 177 -6.73 8.57 -14.17
CA ARG A 177 -7.44 9.45 -15.10
C ARG A 177 -6.62 10.63 -15.57
N CYS A 178 -5.49 10.89 -14.93
CA CYS A 178 -4.60 11.99 -15.28
C CYS A 178 -3.79 11.64 -16.52
N ARG A 179 -3.74 12.57 -17.47
CA ARG A 179 -3.06 12.41 -18.78
C ARG A 179 -1.69 13.05 -18.82
N SER A 180 -1.36 13.85 -17.81
CA SER A 180 -0.09 14.57 -17.74
C SER A 180 0.39 14.65 -16.28
N PRO A 181 1.69 14.91 -16.05
CA PRO A 181 2.22 15.19 -14.71
C PRO A 181 1.51 16.38 -14.04
N GLN A 182 1.14 17.39 -14.80
CA GLN A 182 0.43 18.58 -14.28
C GLN A 182 -0.98 18.23 -13.78
N GLU A 183 -1.71 17.38 -14.51
CA GLU A 183 -3.02 16.89 -14.07
C GLU A 183 -2.88 16.03 -12.80
N ARG A 184 -1.82 15.22 -12.69
CA ARG A 184 -1.53 14.43 -11.48
C ARG A 184 -1.26 15.31 -10.28
N GLU A 185 -0.37 16.30 -10.44
CA GLU A 185 -0.09 17.27 -9.39
C GLU A 185 -1.35 18.02 -8.97
N ALA A 186 -2.16 18.49 -9.92
CA ALA A 186 -3.42 19.18 -9.63
C ALA A 186 -4.39 18.28 -8.85
N ALA A 187 -4.50 17.00 -9.22
CA ALA A 187 -5.35 16.03 -8.50
C ALA A 187 -4.85 15.78 -7.07
N LEU A 188 -3.53 15.68 -6.87
CA LEU A 188 -2.93 15.53 -5.54
C LEU A 188 -3.13 16.78 -4.68
N ARG A 189 -2.92 17.98 -5.24
CA ARG A 189 -3.17 19.24 -4.55
C ARG A 189 -4.62 19.39 -4.12
N ALA A 190 -5.58 18.94 -4.92
CA ALA A 190 -7.01 19.02 -4.61
C ALA A 190 -7.42 18.21 -3.36
N VAL A 191 -6.64 17.21 -2.98
CA VAL A 191 -6.92 16.38 -1.79
C VAL A 191 -5.94 16.65 -0.63
N ALA A 192 -4.99 17.57 -0.84
CA ALA A 192 -3.97 17.95 0.15
C ALA A 192 -4.45 19.05 1.10
N CYS A 193 -5.44 19.87 0.69
CA CYS A 193 -5.88 21.09 1.40
C CYS A 193 -7.34 21.05 1.78
#